data_24fa2eb56062a55c9ab9d7641ac167e7
#
_entry.id   24fa2eb56062a55c9ab9d7641ac167e7
#
_cell.length_a   1.000
_cell.length_b   1.000
_cell.length_c   1.000
_cell.angle_alpha   90.00
_cell.angle_beta   90.00
_cell.angle_gamma   90.00
#
_symmetry.space_group_name_H-M   'P 1'
#
loop_
_entity.id
_entity.type
_entity.pdbx_description
1 polymer ?
#
loop_
_entity_poly.entity_id
_entity_poly.type
_entity_poly.pdbx_seq_one_letter_code
_entity_poly.pdbx_strand_id
1 'polypeptide(L)'
;MKAAETKVFKATLEAMRARLRGDVSTMADAALRKTRSEASGDLSSMPIHMADIGSDAFEQEFTLSLMATEEETLDMVEQALARIRDRTYGVCEECGGVIAKKRLEAIPFAPLCIRCAEKLESGPSGRPRQPR
;
A
#
# COMPACT_ATOMS: atom_id res chain seq x y z
N MET A 1 -9.37 19.95 12.70
CA MET A 1 -9.97 19.87 11.38
C MET A 1 -11.48 19.89 11.50
N LYS A 2 -12.13 20.60 10.63
CA LYS A 2 -13.58 20.69 10.69
C LYS A 2 -14.23 19.40 10.25
N ALA A 3 -15.41 19.16 10.78
CA ALA A 3 -16.13 17.94 10.47
C ALA A 3 -16.40 17.80 8.96
N ALA A 4 -16.72 18.90 8.31
CA ALA A 4 -16.97 18.85 6.87
C ALA A 4 -15.75 18.44 6.09
N GLU A 5 -14.59 18.92 6.50
CA GLU A 5 -13.34 18.54 5.83
C GLU A 5 -13.01 17.08 6.07
N THR A 6 -13.21 16.65 7.30
CA THR A 6 -12.95 15.26 7.63
C THR A 6 -13.85 14.33 6.83
N LYS A 7 -15.07 14.76 6.59
CA LYS A 7 -16.01 13.95 5.82
C LYS A 7 -15.53 13.74 4.39
N VAL A 8 -14.95 14.78 3.80
CA VAL A 8 -14.41 14.68 2.45
C VAL A 8 -13.24 13.70 2.42
N PHE A 9 -12.35 13.82 3.39
CA PHE A 9 -11.21 12.92 3.46
C PHE A 9 -11.65 11.49 3.72
N LYS A 10 -12.69 11.32 4.54
CA LYS A 10 -13.21 9.98 4.80
C LYS A 10 -13.73 9.35 3.52
N ALA A 11 -14.47 10.10 2.72
CA ALA A 11 -14.97 9.57 1.47
C ALA A 11 -13.83 9.17 0.54
N THR A 12 -12.79 10.00 0.46
CA THR A 12 -11.63 9.70 -0.36
C THR A 12 -10.95 8.42 0.12
N LEU A 13 -10.76 8.29 1.42
CA LEU A 13 -10.10 7.12 1.98
C LEU A 13 -10.93 5.86 1.77
N GLU A 14 -12.23 5.97 1.89
CA GLU A 14 -13.09 4.81 1.67
C GLU A 14 -13.04 4.35 0.22
N ALA A 15 -13.00 5.31 -0.70
CA ALA A 15 -12.86 4.97 -2.12
C ALA A 15 -11.50 4.32 -2.39
N MET A 16 -10.45 4.83 -1.77
CA MET A 16 -9.12 4.24 -1.89
C MET A 16 -9.12 2.82 -1.33
N ARG A 17 -9.75 2.62 -0.19
CA ARG A 17 -9.80 1.31 0.42
C ARG A 17 -10.47 0.29 -0.50
N ALA A 18 -11.59 0.68 -1.07
CA ALA A 18 -12.32 -0.22 -1.97
C ALA A 18 -11.48 -0.58 -3.19
N ARG A 19 -10.81 0.42 -3.76
CA ARG A 19 -9.98 0.18 -4.93
C ARG A 19 -8.79 -0.72 -4.59
N LEU A 20 -8.13 -0.44 -3.46
CA LEU A 20 -6.98 -1.23 -3.06
C LEU A 20 -7.36 -2.67 -2.75
N ARG A 21 -8.50 -2.86 -2.11
CA ARG A 21 -8.96 -4.21 -1.83
C ARG A 21 -9.25 -4.97 -3.11
N GLY A 22 -9.84 -4.29 -4.08
CA GLY A 22 -10.09 -4.90 -5.37
C GLY A 22 -8.81 -5.27 -6.08
N ASP A 23 -7.82 -4.37 -6.05
CA ASP A 23 -6.53 -4.62 -6.69
C ASP A 23 -5.83 -5.82 -6.05
N VAL A 24 -5.81 -5.86 -4.71
CA VAL A 24 -5.16 -6.97 -4.01
C VAL A 24 -5.87 -8.28 -4.34
N SER A 25 -7.18 -8.27 -4.36
CA SER A 25 -7.94 -9.46 -4.67
C SER A 25 -7.65 -9.95 -6.08
N THR A 26 -7.60 -9.03 -7.03
CA THR A 26 -7.31 -9.36 -8.41
C THR A 26 -5.90 -9.94 -8.56
N MET A 27 -4.94 -9.33 -7.89
CA MET A 27 -3.57 -9.82 -7.93
C MET A 27 -3.44 -11.19 -7.30
N ALA A 28 -4.14 -11.40 -6.20
CA ALA A 28 -4.12 -12.70 -5.54
C ALA A 28 -4.71 -13.78 -6.43
N ASP A 29 -5.81 -13.47 -7.10
CA ASP A 29 -6.41 -14.41 -8.02
C ASP A 29 -5.48 -14.74 -9.18
N ALA A 30 -4.82 -13.73 -9.71
CA ALA A 30 -3.91 -13.94 -10.82
C ALA A 30 -2.73 -14.83 -10.39
N ALA A 31 -2.17 -14.56 -9.22
CA ALA A 31 -1.06 -15.36 -8.73
C ALA A 31 -1.47 -16.79 -8.47
N LEU A 32 -2.68 -16.98 -7.92
CA LEU A 32 -3.17 -18.30 -7.62
C LEU A 32 -3.46 -19.09 -8.89
N ARG A 33 -4.04 -18.43 -9.88
CA ARG A 33 -4.31 -19.09 -11.13
C ARG A 33 -3.03 -19.55 -11.82
N LYS A 34 -2.01 -18.71 -11.75
CA LYS A 34 -0.76 -19.06 -12.35
C LYS A 34 -0.16 -20.27 -11.66
N THR A 35 -0.22 -20.31 -10.36
CA THR A 35 0.29 -21.45 -9.61
C THR A 35 -0.46 -22.73 -9.97
N ARG A 36 -1.77 -22.64 -10.09
CA ARG A 36 -2.54 -23.80 -10.45
C ARG A 36 -2.23 -24.27 -11.85
N SER A 37 -2.05 -23.33 -12.75
CA SER A 37 -1.73 -23.66 -14.12
C SER A 37 -0.39 -24.39 -14.19
N GLU A 38 0.57 -23.94 -13.41
CA GLU A 38 1.86 -24.58 -13.37
C GLU A 38 1.74 -25.98 -12.79
N ALA A 39 0.93 -26.13 -11.78
CA ALA A 39 0.82 -27.42 -11.11
C ALA A 39 0.11 -28.45 -11.93
N SER A 40 -0.90 -28.05 -12.68
CA SER A 40 -1.66 -29.03 -13.42
C SER A 40 -1.38 -29.04 -14.90
N GLY A 41 -0.97 -27.94 -15.43
CA GLY A 41 -0.77 -27.89 -16.85
C GLY A 41 0.53 -28.49 -17.30
N ASP A 42 1.49 -28.50 -16.41
CA ASP A 42 2.76 -28.95 -16.81
C ASP A 42 2.75 -30.38 -17.21
N LEU A 43 1.82 -31.10 -16.72
CA LEU A 43 1.78 -32.50 -17.06
C LEU A 43 1.61 -32.68 -18.52
N SER A 44 0.84 -31.87 -19.13
CA SER A 44 0.62 -32.07 -20.52
C SER A 44 1.35 -31.05 -21.35
N SER A 45 1.72 -30.02 -20.78
CA SER A 45 2.33 -29.04 -21.57
C SER A 45 3.80 -29.11 -21.54
N MET A 46 4.25 -30.15 -21.77
CA MET A 46 5.51 -30.35 -21.80
C MET A 46 5.94 -30.05 -22.99
N PRO A 47 6.84 -29.90 -23.59
CA PRO A 47 8.00 -29.50 -22.95
C PRO A 47 7.92 -27.98 -22.74
N ILE A 48 8.26 -27.59 -21.62
CA ILE A 48 8.25 -26.19 -21.33
C ILE A 48 9.69 -25.72 -21.40
N HIS A 49 9.89 -24.63 -22.06
CA HIS A 49 11.24 -24.11 -22.17
C HIS A 49 11.67 -23.50 -20.85
N MET A 50 12.93 -23.64 -20.54
CA MET A 50 13.46 -23.08 -19.32
C MET A 50 13.22 -21.58 -19.24
N ALA A 51 13.32 -20.91 -20.38
CA ALA A 51 13.09 -19.47 -20.41
C ALA A 51 11.67 -19.14 -20.02
N ASP A 52 10.73 -19.96 -20.47
CA ASP A 52 9.35 -19.73 -20.13
C ASP A 52 9.10 -19.94 -18.65
N ILE A 53 9.72 -20.94 -18.07
CA ILE A 53 9.58 -21.20 -16.66
C ILE A 53 10.16 -20.05 -15.85
N GLY A 54 11.32 -19.55 -16.23
CA GLY A 54 11.93 -18.44 -15.54
C GLY A 54 11.12 -17.17 -15.64
N SER A 55 10.56 -16.95 -16.81
CA SER A 55 9.74 -15.77 -17.03
C SER A 55 8.48 -15.80 -16.16
N ASP A 56 7.85 -16.96 -16.08
CA ASP A 56 6.66 -17.11 -15.26
C ASP A 56 6.96 -16.88 -13.79
N ALA A 57 8.07 -17.41 -13.32
CA ALA A 57 8.46 -17.24 -11.93
C ALA A 57 8.73 -15.79 -11.62
N PHE A 58 9.38 -15.10 -12.54
CA PHE A 58 9.67 -13.69 -12.35
C PHE A 58 8.38 -12.88 -12.29
N GLU A 59 7.45 -13.18 -13.18
CA GLU A 59 6.18 -12.46 -13.19
C GLU A 59 5.40 -12.71 -11.92
N GLN A 60 5.42 -13.92 -11.42
CA GLN A 60 4.73 -14.23 -10.20
C GLN A 60 5.33 -13.48 -9.01
N GLU A 61 6.66 -13.46 -8.94
CA GLU A 61 7.32 -12.73 -7.87
C GLU A 61 7.03 -11.25 -7.95
N PHE A 62 7.00 -10.71 -9.16
CA PHE A 62 6.71 -9.31 -9.36
C PHE A 62 5.30 -8.99 -8.90
N THR A 63 4.34 -9.84 -9.25
CA THR A 63 2.96 -9.66 -8.84
C THR A 63 2.83 -9.70 -7.32
N LEU A 64 3.51 -10.65 -6.68
CA LEU A 64 3.45 -10.75 -5.23
C LEU A 64 4.07 -9.53 -4.57
N SER A 65 5.11 -8.99 -5.18
CA SER A 65 5.76 -7.80 -4.67
C SER A 65 4.83 -6.59 -4.75
N LEU A 66 4.15 -6.44 -5.87
CA LEU A 66 3.18 -5.36 -6.03
C LEU A 66 2.04 -5.53 -5.03
N MET A 67 1.59 -6.76 -4.84
CA MET A 67 0.52 -7.03 -3.90
C MET A 67 0.90 -6.62 -2.49
N ALA A 68 2.14 -6.92 -2.09
CA ALA A 68 2.62 -6.55 -0.77
C ALA A 68 2.62 -5.03 -0.60
N THR A 69 3.03 -4.30 -1.62
CA THR A 69 3.02 -2.85 -1.58
C THR A 69 1.61 -2.31 -1.45
N GLU A 70 0.68 -2.89 -2.21
CA GLU A 70 -0.71 -2.46 -2.14
C GLU A 70 -1.31 -2.77 -0.78
N GLU A 71 -0.94 -3.90 -0.20
CA GLU A 71 -1.43 -4.25 1.13
C GLU A 71 -0.92 -3.30 2.19
N GLU A 72 0.32 -2.85 2.07
CA GLU A 72 0.86 -1.87 2.99
C GLU A 72 0.09 -0.57 2.90
N THR A 73 -0.18 -0.13 1.69
CA THR A 73 -0.94 1.10 1.50
C THR A 73 -2.35 0.94 2.03
N LEU A 74 -2.96 -0.21 1.78
CA LEU A 74 -4.30 -0.48 2.29
C LEU A 74 -4.32 -0.41 3.81
N ASP A 75 -3.30 -0.95 4.46
CA ASP A 75 -3.21 -0.91 5.91
C ASP A 75 -3.13 0.54 6.39
N MET A 76 -2.35 1.37 5.71
CA MET A 76 -2.25 2.78 6.08
C MET A 76 -3.58 3.51 5.89
N VAL A 77 -4.31 3.18 4.84
CA VAL A 77 -5.62 3.76 4.61
C VAL A 77 -6.58 3.36 5.72
N GLU A 78 -6.56 2.10 6.11
CA GLU A 78 -7.44 1.64 7.18
C GLU A 78 -7.10 2.27 8.51
N GLN A 79 -5.81 2.47 8.77
CA GLN A 79 -5.41 3.17 9.98
C GLN A 79 -5.89 4.62 9.96
N ALA A 80 -5.85 5.26 8.80
CA ALA A 80 -6.33 6.63 8.69
C ALA A 80 -7.84 6.69 8.94
N LEU A 81 -8.58 5.72 8.43
CA LEU A 81 -10.01 5.67 8.68
C LEU A 81 -10.30 5.45 10.17
N ALA A 82 -9.47 4.66 10.83
CA ALA A 82 -9.61 4.46 12.26
C ALA A 82 -9.37 5.77 13.01
N ARG A 83 -8.40 6.56 12.56
CA ARG A 83 -8.14 7.85 13.20
C ARG A 83 -9.30 8.82 13.02
N ILE A 84 -9.98 8.74 11.87
CA ILE A 84 -11.18 9.56 11.66
C ILE A 84 -12.24 9.14 12.67
N ARG A 85 -12.41 7.84 12.86
CA ARG A 85 -13.40 7.34 13.81
C ARG A 85 -13.05 7.80 15.23
N ASP A 86 -11.75 7.81 15.55
CA ASP A 86 -11.29 8.17 16.88
C ASP A 86 -11.05 9.67 17.05
N ARG A 87 -11.32 10.43 15.99
CA ARG A 87 -11.17 11.90 16.00
C ARG A 87 -9.74 12.37 16.19
N THR A 88 -8.79 11.59 15.69
CA THR A 88 -7.39 11.98 15.73
C THR A 88 -6.82 12.16 14.33
N TYR A 89 -7.68 12.13 13.32
CA TYR A 89 -7.22 12.32 11.96
C TYR A 89 -6.67 13.73 11.77
N GLY A 90 -5.56 13.84 11.04
CA GLY A 90 -4.95 15.14 10.80
C GLY A 90 -3.99 15.56 11.89
N VAL A 91 -3.77 14.70 12.87
CA VAL A 91 -2.82 14.98 13.94
C VAL A 91 -1.61 14.07 13.74
N CYS A 92 -0.43 14.69 13.75
CA CYS A 92 0.80 13.92 13.55
C CYS A 92 1.00 12.95 14.71
N GLU A 93 1.29 11.71 14.39
CA GLU A 93 1.46 10.68 15.42
C GLU A 93 2.75 10.86 16.20
N GLU A 94 3.72 11.54 15.62
CA GLU A 94 4.98 11.74 16.29
C GLU A 94 4.99 12.97 17.20
N CYS A 95 4.65 14.11 16.65
CA CYS A 95 4.77 15.35 17.42
C CYS A 95 3.44 15.89 17.95
N GLY A 96 2.35 15.30 17.57
CA GLY A 96 1.05 15.76 18.03
C GLY A 96 0.57 17.04 17.38
N GLY A 97 1.33 17.56 16.45
CA GLY A 97 0.94 18.78 15.76
C GLY A 97 -0.02 18.49 14.63
N VAL A 98 -0.47 19.55 13.98
CA VAL A 98 -1.41 19.41 12.90
C VAL A 98 -0.70 19.09 11.60
N ILE A 99 -1.22 18.12 10.87
CA ILE A 99 -0.70 17.81 9.55
C ILE A 99 -1.32 18.80 8.57
N ALA A 100 -0.49 19.40 7.72
CA ALA A 100 -0.98 20.39 6.79
C ALA A 100 -2.04 19.81 5.88
N LYS A 101 -3.08 20.58 5.62
CA LYS A 101 -4.17 20.11 4.79
C LYS A 101 -3.70 19.73 3.38
N LYS A 102 -2.76 20.50 2.84
CA LYS A 102 -2.23 20.20 1.52
C LYS A 102 -1.54 18.84 1.48
N ARG A 103 -0.88 18.48 2.58
CA ARG A 103 -0.24 17.18 2.65
C ARG A 103 -1.29 16.07 2.67
N LEU A 104 -2.38 16.30 3.40
CA LEU A 104 -3.47 15.33 3.43
C LEU A 104 -4.19 15.22 2.11
N GLU A 105 -4.24 16.31 1.35
CA GLU A 105 -4.84 16.24 0.02
C GLU A 105 -3.99 15.38 -0.91
N ALA A 106 -2.68 15.44 -0.76
CA ALA A 106 -1.79 14.63 -1.57
C ALA A 106 -1.71 13.20 -1.06
N ILE A 107 -1.65 13.04 0.26
CA ILE A 107 -1.54 11.73 0.88
C ILE A 107 -2.56 11.66 2.00
N PRO A 108 -3.79 11.26 1.69
CA PRO A 108 -4.86 11.28 2.70
C PRO A 108 -4.59 10.39 3.91
N PHE A 109 -3.76 9.39 3.75
CA PHE A 109 -3.45 8.48 4.85
C PHE A 109 -2.16 8.86 5.59
N ALA A 110 -1.62 10.05 5.35
CA ALA A 110 -0.36 10.44 5.98
C ALA A 110 -0.50 10.47 7.49
N PRO A 111 0.35 9.75 8.22
CA PRO A 111 0.28 9.74 9.68
C PRO A 111 1.18 10.78 10.32
N LEU A 112 2.08 11.37 9.56
CA LEU A 112 3.07 12.31 10.09
C LEU A 112 3.03 13.63 9.33
N CYS A 113 3.38 14.70 10.02
CA CYS A 113 3.53 15.97 9.34
C CYS A 113 4.82 15.92 8.52
N ILE A 114 4.99 16.90 7.64
CA ILE A 114 6.14 16.89 6.74
C ILE A 114 7.45 16.92 7.52
N ARG A 115 7.50 17.66 8.59
CA ARG A 115 8.70 17.74 9.41
C ARG A 115 9.07 16.41 10.02
N CYS A 116 8.12 15.73 10.60
CA CYS A 116 8.39 14.42 11.22
C CYS A 116 8.71 13.37 10.18
N ALA A 117 8.06 13.47 9.03
CA ALA A 117 8.35 12.54 7.94
C ALA A 117 9.79 12.73 7.45
N GLU A 118 10.20 13.97 7.31
CA GLU A 118 11.55 14.25 6.88
C GLU A 118 12.58 13.79 7.90
N LYS A 119 12.28 14.01 9.16
CA LYS A 119 13.15 13.55 10.22
C LYS A 119 13.34 12.05 10.19
N LEU A 120 12.27 11.33 9.98
CA LEU A 120 12.32 9.89 9.94
C LEU A 120 13.17 9.42 8.77
N GLU A 121 13.01 10.05 7.64
CA GLU A 121 13.73 9.64 6.46
C GLU A 121 15.20 9.97 6.49
N SER A 122 15.56 11.05 7.14
CA SER A 122 16.96 11.43 7.18
C SER A 122 17.57 11.24 8.54
N GLY A 123 16.88 10.58 9.43
CA GLY A 123 17.41 10.42 10.77
C GLY A 123 18.54 9.43 10.83
N PRO A 124 19.33 9.56 11.87
CA PRO A 124 20.44 8.64 12.02
C PRO A 124 19.96 7.27 12.36
N SER A 125 18.77 7.15 12.69
CA SER A 125 18.28 5.85 13.03
C SER A 125 18.51 4.99 11.90
N GLY A 126 19.25 5.44 11.06
CA GLY A 126 19.55 4.56 10.16
C GLY A 126 18.66 4.30 9.17
N ARG A 127 17.91 5.01 8.90
CA ARG A 127 17.16 4.70 7.98
C ARG A 127 17.95 4.61 6.91
N PRO A 128 18.12 3.62 6.41
CA PRO A 128 18.89 3.36 5.33
C PRO A 128 18.51 4.18 4.20
N ARG A 129 17.75 4.81 4.29
CA ARG A 129 17.38 5.46 3.29
C ARG A 129 18.28 6.24 2.83
N GLN A 130 18.79 6.37 2.92
CA GLN A 130 19.50 6.96 2.56
C GLN A 130 20.07 6.97 1.91
N PRO A 131 20.44 6.96 1.43
CA PRO A 131 21.35 7.47 0.99
C PRO A 131 20.98 8.70 0.65
N ARG A 132 21.03 9.29 0.81
CA ARG A 132 20.66 10.40 0.61
C ARG A 132 21.51 10.91 -0.19
#